data_23e47f7b41b3fe2de0e048362e14ab04
#
_entry.id   23e47f7b41b3fe2de0e048362e14ab04
#
_cell.length_a   1.000
_cell.length_b   1.000
_cell.length_c   1.000
_cell.angle_alpha   90.00
_cell.angle_beta   90.00
_cell.angle_gamma   90.00
#
_symmetry.space_group_name_H-M   'P 1'
#
loop_
_entity.id
_entity.type
_entity.pdbx_description
1 polymer ?
#
loop_
_entity_poly.entity_id
_entity_poly.type
_entity_poly.pdbx_seq_one_letter_code
_entity_poly.pdbx_strand_id
1 'polypeptide(L)'
;PNPENSGGNIPAIMIARKEERMNEVLRAIRERRSIRVFRPDPIEPEKLEAILEAARWAPSGRNTQPWRFVVVESQEKREELGRVVTQMDMVRTAPVTIAVLRDKDAGYDETKDIQAIGACAQNILLAAHSLGLGACWLGRLRDPQVEKIIGAKENEELMMLIVIGYPRERPAPKERKPLSELVRRI
;
A
#
# COMPACT_ATOMS: atom_id res chain seq x y z
N PRO A 1 -48.30 -18.49 14.16
CA PRO A 1 -47.94 -17.57 13.11
C PRO A 1 -46.67 -16.82 13.53
N ASN A 2 -45.65 -17.03 12.72
CA ASN A 2 -44.30 -16.50 12.88
C ASN A 2 -44.29 -15.08 12.27
N PRO A 3 -43.80 -14.04 12.92
CA PRO A 3 -43.62 -12.76 12.24
C PRO A 3 -42.30 -12.79 11.44
N GLU A 4 -42.47 -12.51 10.18
CA GLU A 4 -41.51 -12.49 9.12
C GLU A 4 -40.35 -11.57 9.42
N ASN A 5 -39.18 -12.08 9.04
CA ASN A 5 -37.91 -11.42 9.01
C ASN A 5 -37.93 -10.27 7.96
N SER A 6 -38.29 -9.06 8.37
CA SER A 6 -38.21 -7.87 7.54
C SER A 6 -36.75 -7.43 7.45
N GLY A 7 -36.03 -7.96 6.49
CA GLY A 7 -34.75 -7.42 6.03
C GLY A 7 -34.97 -5.97 5.55
N GLY A 8 -34.79 -5.01 6.45
CA GLY A 8 -34.94 -3.59 6.17
C GLY A 8 -33.97 -3.14 5.11
N ASN A 9 -34.47 -2.96 3.91
CA ASN A 9 -33.78 -2.29 2.82
C ASN A 9 -33.47 -0.86 3.27
N ILE A 10 -32.21 -0.59 3.63
CA ILE A 10 -31.79 0.78 4.01
C ILE A 10 -32.02 1.66 2.77
N PRO A 11 -32.85 2.71 2.85
CA PRO A 11 -33.14 3.55 1.69
C PRO A 11 -31.86 4.12 1.09
N ALA A 12 -31.76 4.13 -0.24
CA ALA A 12 -30.62 4.67 -0.99
C ALA A 12 -30.25 6.10 -0.54
N ILE A 13 -31.23 6.91 -0.09
CA ILE A 13 -31.06 8.24 0.49
C ILE A 13 -30.26 8.20 1.81
N MET A 14 -30.42 7.16 2.65
CA MET A 14 -29.63 7.04 3.89
C MET A 14 -28.18 6.60 3.60
N ILE A 15 -27.96 5.81 2.55
CA ILE A 15 -26.63 5.43 2.09
C ILE A 15 -25.93 6.66 1.52
N ALA A 16 -26.59 7.44 0.66
CA ALA A 16 -26.06 8.68 0.09
C ALA A 16 -25.70 9.71 1.18
N ARG A 17 -26.58 9.93 2.17
CA ARG A 17 -26.30 10.84 3.31
C ARG A 17 -25.16 10.38 4.21
N LYS A 18 -24.89 9.08 4.29
CA LYS A 18 -23.75 8.52 5.04
C LYS A 18 -22.44 8.68 4.28
N GLU A 19 -22.49 8.68 2.95
CA GLU A 19 -21.34 8.93 2.07
C GLU A 19 -20.99 10.43 2.04
N GLU A 20 -21.96 11.33 2.03
CA GLU A 20 -21.73 12.78 2.12
C GLU A 20 -21.06 13.24 3.43
N ARG A 21 -21.18 12.46 4.51
CA ARG A 21 -20.56 12.76 5.82
C ARG A 21 -19.16 12.15 6.02
N MET A 22 -18.69 11.37 5.07
CA MET A 22 -17.37 10.75 5.19
C MET A 22 -16.28 11.73 4.73
N ASN A 23 -15.37 12.10 5.65
CA ASN A 23 -14.26 12.97 5.28
C ASN A 23 -13.32 12.25 4.28
N GLU A 24 -12.47 13.03 3.61
CA GLU A 24 -11.60 12.53 2.53
C GLU A 24 -10.68 11.39 2.97
N VAL A 25 -10.16 11.46 4.21
CA VAL A 25 -9.27 10.42 4.75
C VAL A 25 -10.02 9.10 4.91
N LEU A 26 -11.22 9.12 5.50
CA LEU A 26 -12.03 7.91 5.68
C LEU A 26 -12.47 7.33 4.34
N ARG A 27 -12.76 8.20 3.37
CA ARG A 27 -13.09 7.79 2.00
C ARG A 27 -11.91 7.09 1.35
N ALA A 28 -10.71 7.67 1.38
CA ALA A 28 -9.50 7.07 0.83
C ALA A 28 -9.20 5.70 1.45
N ILE A 29 -9.33 5.57 2.78
CA ILE A 29 -9.15 4.30 3.48
C ILE A 29 -10.14 3.25 2.98
N ARG A 30 -11.41 3.62 2.79
CA ARG A 30 -12.48 2.71 2.39
C ARG A 30 -12.41 2.34 0.90
N GLU A 31 -12.03 3.27 0.05
CA GLU A 31 -12.07 3.12 -1.41
C GLU A 31 -10.77 2.58 -2.02
N ARG A 32 -9.64 2.76 -1.34
CA ARG A 32 -8.36 2.23 -1.80
C ARG A 32 -8.43 0.72 -2.08
N ARG A 33 -7.91 0.31 -3.23
CA ARG A 33 -7.82 -1.08 -3.67
C ARG A 33 -6.37 -1.46 -3.99
N SER A 34 -6.06 -2.74 -3.89
CA SER A 34 -4.80 -3.29 -4.43
C SER A 34 -4.96 -3.42 -5.95
N ILE A 35 -4.34 -2.52 -6.68
CA ILE A 35 -4.34 -2.49 -8.13
C ILE A 35 -3.21 -3.38 -8.64
N ARG A 36 -3.51 -4.26 -9.60
CA ARG A 36 -2.57 -5.24 -10.13
C ARG A 36 -2.34 -5.13 -11.62
N VAL A 37 -3.14 -4.34 -12.30
CA VAL A 37 -3.02 -4.09 -13.74
C VAL A 37 -2.91 -2.58 -13.95
N PHE A 38 -1.82 -2.17 -14.59
CA PHE A 38 -1.47 -0.76 -14.77
C PHE A 38 -1.47 -0.39 -16.25
N ARG A 39 -1.68 0.90 -16.51
CA ARG A 39 -1.40 1.52 -17.78
C ARG A 39 0.11 1.81 -17.86
N PRO A 40 0.70 1.87 -19.07
CA PRO A 40 2.12 2.14 -19.22
C PRO A 40 2.51 3.62 -19.02
N ASP A 41 1.52 4.47 -18.72
CA ASP A 41 1.73 5.91 -18.55
C ASP A 41 2.73 6.19 -17.42
N PRO A 42 3.72 7.06 -17.62
CA PRO A 42 4.64 7.47 -16.58
C PRO A 42 3.90 8.21 -15.45
N ILE A 43 4.45 8.17 -14.26
CA ILE A 43 3.97 8.94 -13.11
C ILE A 43 4.69 10.30 -13.15
N GLU A 44 3.95 11.38 -12.91
CA GLU A 44 4.52 12.72 -12.78
C GLU A 44 5.45 12.76 -11.55
N PRO A 45 6.65 13.37 -11.68
CA PRO A 45 7.63 13.43 -10.59
C PRO A 45 7.05 14.00 -9.29
N GLU A 46 6.20 15.01 -9.41
CA GLU A 46 5.56 15.67 -8.25
C GLU A 46 4.62 14.74 -7.48
N LYS A 47 3.94 13.82 -8.18
CA LYS A 47 3.12 12.80 -7.53
C LYS A 47 3.95 11.76 -6.81
N LEU A 48 5.07 11.35 -7.41
CA LEU A 48 5.98 10.39 -6.79
C LEU A 48 6.61 11.00 -5.53
N GLU A 49 7.04 12.26 -5.61
CA GLU A 49 7.58 12.99 -4.47
C GLU A 49 6.54 13.13 -3.35
N ALA A 50 5.30 13.49 -3.66
CA ALA A 50 4.21 13.56 -2.69
C ALA A 50 3.93 12.22 -2.00
N ILE A 51 4.05 11.11 -2.71
CA ILE A 51 3.90 9.75 -2.15
C ILE A 51 5.04 9.45 -1.17
N LEU A 52 6.28 9.75 -1.54
CA LEU A 52 7.46 9.54 -0.69
C LEU A 52 7.41 10.46 0.55
N GLU A 53 6.95 11.69 0.38
CA GLU A 53 6.73 12.62 1.49
C GLU A 53 5.66 12.09 2.45
N ALA A 54 4.53 11.58 1.96
CA ALA A 54 3.52 10.95 2.79
C ALA A 54 4.07 9.75 3.57
N ALA A 55 4.93 8.95 2.95
CA ALA A 55 5.64 7.85 3.60
C ALA A 55 6.50 8.34 4.76
N ARG A 56 7.26 9.43 4.55
CA ARG A 56 8.15 10.05 5.53
C ARG A 56 7.41 10.54 6.79
N TRP A 57 6.16 10.93 6.65
CA TRP A 57 5.30 11.38 7.77
C TRP A 57 4.67 10.25 8.60
N ALA A 58 5.03 9.00 8.34
CA ALA A 58 4.57 7.91 9.18
C ALA A 58 5.11 8.03 10.63
N PRO A 59 4.34 7.61 11.64
CA PRO A 59 4.85 7.57 13.01
C PRO A 59 5.86 6.43 13.18
N SER A 60 6.88 6.65 14.02
CA SER A 60 7.81 5.61 14.48
C SER A 60 8.13 5.76 15.96
N GLY A 61 8.42 4.66 16.63
CA GLY A 61 8.81 4.69 18.03
C GLY A 61 10.06 5.56 18.20
N ARG A 62 10.07 6.45 19.19
CA ARG A 62 11.17 7.41 19.44
C ARG A 62 11.54 8.29 18.23
N ASN A 63 10.68 8.32 17.22
CA ASN A 63 10.94 9.01 15.96
C ASN A 63 12.21 8.51 15.22
N THR A 64 12.48 7.21 15.29
CA THR A 64 13.69 6.60 14.70
C THR A 64 13.68 6.57 13.18
N GLN A 65 12.52 6.60 12.55
CA GLN A 65 12.34 6.63 11.10
C GLN A 65 13.17 5.54 10.38
N PRO A 66 12.94 4.26 10.71
CA PRO A 66 13.81 3.15 10.31
C PRO A 66 13.63 2.71 8.86
N TRP A 67 12.88 3.46 8.06
CA TRP A 67 12.63 3.16 6.66
C TRP A 67 13.67 3.78 5.73
N ARG A 68 13.99 3.04 4.66
CA ARG A 68 14.72 3.53 3.48
C ARG A 68 13.92 3.15 2.25
N PHE A 69 14.05 3.96 1.21
CA PHE A 69 13.32 3.75 -0.05
C PHE A 69 14.31 3.63 -1.20
N VAL A 70 14.09 2.61 -2.04
CA VAL A 70 14.72 2.54 -3.36
C VAL A 70 13.61 2.63 -4.40
N VAL A 71 13.65 3.66 -5.22
CA VAL A 71 12.69 3.88 -6.29
C VAL A 71 13.23 3.31 -7.59
N VAL A 72 12.52 2.34 -8.15
CA VAL A 72 12.89 1.66 -9.39
C VAL A 72 11.96 2.13 -10.51
N GLU A 73 12.48 3.04 -11.34
CA GLU A 73 11.81 3.60 -12.52
C GLU A 73 12.34 3.00 -13.83
N SER A 74 13.60 2.55 -13.83
CA SER A 74 14.23 1.93 -15.00
C SER A 74 13.47 0.67 -15.42
N GLN A 75 13.08 0.60 -16.71
CA GLN A 75 12.44 -0.58 -17.26
C GLN A 75 13.33 -1.81 -17.13
N GLU A 76 14.63 -1.69 -17.41
CA GLU A 76 15.60 -2.76 -17.29
C GLU A 76 15.61 -3.36 -15.88
N LYS A 77 15.65 -2.49 -14.84
CA LYS A 77 15.63 -2.95 -13.45
C LYS A 77 14.31 -3.59 -13.05
N ARG A 78 13.17 -3.07 -13.54
CA ARG A 78 11.85 -3.71 -13.34
C ARG A 78 11.75 -5.06 -14.03
N GLU A 79 12.37 -5.23 -15.18
CA GLU A 79 12.50 -6.52 -15.88
C GLU A 79 13.36 -7.51 -15.07
N GLU A 80 14.50 -7.06 -14.51
CA GLU A 80 15.34 -7.89 -13.63
C GLU A 80 14.55 -8.34 -12.39
N LEU A 81 13.91 -7.41 -11.69
CA LEU A 81 13.05 -7.71 -10.53
C LEU A 81 11.92 -8.66 -10.90
N GLY A 82 11.28 -8.46 -12.04
CA GLY A 82 10.20 -9.31 -12.52
C GLY A 82 10.59 -10.78 -12.74
N ARG A 83 11.88 -11.09 -12.94
CA ARG A 83 12.37 -12.47 -13.10
C ARG A 83 12.46 -13.22 -11.77
N VAL A 84 12.63 -12.50 -10.67
CA VAL A 84 12.89 -13.08 -9.34
C VAL A 84 11.72 -12.96 -8.36
N VAL A 85 10.68 -12.21 -8.71
CA VAL A 85 9.48 -12.08 -7.87
C VAL A 85 8.32 -12.93 -8.42
N THR A 86 7.50 -13.46 -7.52
CA THR A 86 6.32 -14.26 -7.92
C THR A 86 5.29 -13.44 -8.71
N GLN A 87 5.22 -12.14 -8.47
CA GLN A 87 4.27 -11.20 -9.08
C GLN A 87 4.90 -10.47 -10.28
N MET A 88 5.61 -11.20 -11.13
CA MET A 88 6.42 -10.62 -12.21
C MET A 88 5.69 -9.59 -13.10
N ASP A 89 4.46 -9.90 -13.51
CA ASP A 89 3.70 -9.02 -14.40
C ASP A 89 3.36 -7.68 -13.76
N MET A 90 3.06 -7.66 -12.45
CA MET A 90 2.82 -6.41 -11.74
C MET A 90 4.07 -5.52 -11.70
N VAL A 91 5.24 -6.11 -11.43
CA VAL A 91 6.50 -5.36 -11.34
C VAL A 91 6.95 -4.87 -12.72
N ARG A 92 6.76 -5.66 -13.77
CA ARG A 92 7.13 -5.28 -15.12
C ARG A 92 6.24 -4.20 -15.73
N THR A 93 4.94 -4.27 -15.45
CA THR A 93 3.94 -3.37 -16.06
C THR A 93 3.74 -2.07 -15.30
N ALA A 94 3.95 -2.05 -13.99
CA ALA A 94 3.88 -0.82 -13.21
C ALA A 94 5.05 0.12 -13.59
N PRO A 95 4.79 1.42 -13.86
CA PRO A 95 5.86 2.36 -14.22
C PRO A 95 6.87 2.60 -13.09
N VAL A 96 6.46 2.42 -11.83
CA VAL A 96 7.32 2.62 -10.65
C VAL A 96 7.16 1.45 -9.68
N THR A 97 8.27 1.00 -9.11
CA THR A 97 8.31 0.10 -7.95
C THR A 97 9.12 0.77 -6.84
N ILE A 98 8.53 0.89 -5.66
CA ILE A 98 9.23 1.36 -4.45
C ILE A 98 9.58 0.13 -3.61
N ALA A 99 10.87 -0.10 -3.39
CA ALA A 99 11.33 -1.02 -2.37
C ALA A 99 11.38 -0.28 -1.03
N VAL A 100 10.71 -0.82 -0.03
CA VAL A 100 10.72 -0.30 1.34
C VAL A 100 11.60 -1.21 2.17
N LEU A 101 12.67 -0.65 2.73
CA LEU A 101 13.67 -1.36 3.51
C LEU A 101 13.65 -0.89 4.96
N ARG A 102 14.05 -1.78 5.85
CA ARG A 102 14.37 -1.47 7.24
C ARG A 102 15.87 -1.22 7.35
N ASP A 103 16.24 -0.05 7.84
CA ASP A 103 17.58 0.25 8.28
C ASP A 103 17.74 -0.25 9.73
N LYS A 104 18.52 -1.31 9.90
CA LYS A 104 18.72 -1.96 11.20
C LYS A 104 19.49 -1.08 12.20
N ASP A 105 20.29 -0.15 11.70
CA ASP A 105 21.08 0.75 12.53
C ASP A 105 20.28 1.97 13.01
N ALA A 106 19.26 2.39 12.24
CA ALA A 106 18.38 3.50 12.62
C ALA A 106 17.30 3.09 13.64
N GLY A 107 16.95 1.80 13.70
CA GLY A 107 15.94 1.25 14.58
C GLY A 107 16.34 1.13 16.05
N TYR A 108 15.43 0.71 16.90
CA TYR A 108 15.71 0.42 18.31
C TYR A 108 15.05 -0.88 18.82
N ASP A 109 14.06 -1.37 18.12
CA ASP A 109 13.34 -2.61 18.44
C ASP A 109 12.71 -3.12 17.13
N GLU A 110 13.06 -4.34 16.75
CA GLU A 110 12.65 -4.92 15.48
C GLU A 110 11.13 -4.93 15.28
N THR A 111 10.38 -5.33 16.30
CA THR A 111 8.91 -5.37 16.22
C THR A 111 8.34 -3.98 16.01
N LYS A 112 8.85 -2.97 16.71
CA LYS A 112 8.40 -1.58 16.61
C LYS A 112 8.76 -0.97 15.26
N ASP A 113 9.94 -1.29 14.76
CA ASP A 113 10.41 -0.84 13.46
C ASP A 113 9.54 -1.43 12.33
N ILE A 114 9.22 -2.72 12.40
CA ILE A 114 8.32 -3.38 11.43
C ILE A 114 6.92 -2.76 11.47
N GLN A 115 6.38 -2.45 12.67
CA GLN A 115 5.09 -1.77 12.80
C GLN A 115 5.13 -0.37 12.16
N ALA A 116 6.20 0.40 12.39
CA ALA A 116 6.39 1.72 11.80
C ALA A 116 6.50 1.67 10.28
N ILE A 117 7.22 0.69 9.74
CA ILE A 117 7.32 0.46 8.28
C ILE A 117 5.96 0.08 7.69
N GLY A 118 5.14 -0.69 8.41
CA GLY A 118 3.76 -0.98 8.00
C GLY A 118 2.90 0.29 7.91
N ALA A 119 3.04 1.21 8.86
CA ALA A 119 2.35 2.51 8.82
C ALA A 119 2.85 3.36 7.64
N CYS A 120 4.16 3.39 7.41
CA CYS A 120 4.78 4.06 6.27
C CYS A 120 4.24 3.52 4.93
N ALA A 121 4.20 2.19 4.77
CA ALA A 121 3.64 1.56 3.57
C ALA A 121 2.17 1.90 3.36
N GLN A 122 1.36 1.95 4.42
CA GLN A 122 -0.04 2.36 4.33
C GLN A 122 -0.18 3.82 3.85
N ASN A 123 0.70 4.72 4.30
CA ASN A 123 0.72 6.10 3.81
C ASN A 123 1.01 6.17 2.31
N ILE A 124 1.98 5.38 1.80
CA ILE A 124 2.25 5.26 0.35
C ILE A 124 0.99 4.87 -0.41
N LEU A 125 0.28 3.83 0.08
CA LEU A 125 -0.90 3.31 -0.59
C LEU A 125 -2.06 4.32 -0.61
N LEU A 126 -2.25 5.08 0.48
CA LEU A 126 -3.30 6.09 0.58
C LEU A 126 -2.96 7.32 -0.27
N ALA A 127 -1.72 7.79 -0.24
CA ALA A 127 -1.26 8.90 -1.06
C ALA A 127 -1.38 8.58 -2.55
N ALA A 128 -0.94 7.40 -3.00
CA ALA A 128 -1.13 6.96 -4.38
C ALA A 128 -2.61 6.99 -4.78
N HIS A 129 -3.50 6.46 -3.92
CA HIS A 129 -4.94 6.47 -4.18
C HIS A 129 -5.52 7.88 -4.28
N SER A 130 -5.17 8.79 -3.38
CA SER A 130 -5.66 10.18 -3.37
C SER A 130 -5.20 10.98 -4.59
N LEU A 131 -4.04 10.61 -5.16
CA LEU A 131 -3.49 11.20 -6.38
C LEU A 131 -4.00 10.55 -7.68
N GLY A 132 -5.02 9.68 -7.58
CA GLY A 132 -5.62 8.99 -8.74
C GLY A 132 -4.82 7.80 -9.25
N LEU A 133 -3.73 7.44 -8.57
CA LEU A 133 -2.91 6.28 -8.89
C LEU A 133 -3.45 5.01 -8.21
N GLY A 134 -2.98 3.87 -8.71
CA GLY A 134 -3.16 2.57 -8.09
C GLY A 134 -1.85 2.06 -7.50
N ALA A 135 -1.95 1.27 -6.44
CA ALA A 135 -0.79 0.63 -5.85
C ALA A 135 -1.10 -0.78 -5.36
N CYS A 136 -0.08 -1.63 -5.28
CA CYS A 136 -0.17 -2.94 -4.65
C CYS A 136 1.06 -3.23 -3.80
N TRP A 137 0.82 -3.66 -2.58
CA TRP A 137 1.83 -4.13 -1.63
C TRP A 137 2.19 -5.59 -1.95
N LEU A 138 3.48 -5.86 -2.19
CA LEU A 138 4.04 -7.18 -2.43
C LEU A 138 4.94 -7.56 -1.24
N GLY A 139 4.42 -8.40 -0.33
CA GLY A 139 5.13 -8.82 0.89
C GLY A 139 5.79 -10.20 0.79
N ARG A 140 5.51 -10.97 -0.27
CA ARG A 140 6.07 -12.32 -0.44
C ARG A 140 7.31 -12.27 -1.34
N LEU A 141 8.41 -11.78 -0.76
CA LEU A 141 9.70 -11.67 -1.43
C LEU A 141 10.64 -12.72 -0.82
N ARG A 142 10.92 -13.78 -1.55
CA ARG A 142 11.69 -14.93 -1.04
C ARG A 142 13.08 -15.05 -1.66
N ASP A 143 13.32 -14.34 -2.75
CA ASP A 143 14.57 -14.44 -3.48
C ASP A 143 15.54 -13.35 -2.99
N PRO A 144 16.69 -13.72 -2.42
CA PRO A 144 17.71 -12.77 -1.96
C PRO A 144 18.29 -11.93 -3.11
N GLN A 145 18.08 -12.33 -4.36
CA GLN A 145 18.49 -11.53 -5.51
C GLN A 145 17.75 -10.19 -5.59
N VAL A 146 16.55 -10.07 -5.01
CA VAL A 146 15.81 -8.81 -4.99
C VAL A 146 16.63 -7.72 -4.33
N GLU A 147 17.21 -7.99 -3.15
CA GLU A 147 18.04 -7.02 -2.42
C GLU A 147 19.29 -6.62 -3.23
N LYS A 148 19.90 -7.58 -3.92
CA LYS A 148 21.04 -7.30 -4.80
C LYS A 148 20.65 -6.42 -6.00
N ILE A 149 19.51 -6.68 -6.63
CA ILE A 149 19.04 -5.93 -7.80
C ILE A 149 18.74 -4.46 -7.43
N ILE A 150 18.14 -4.24 -6.26
CA ILE A 150 17.83 -2.89 -5.76
C ILE A 150 19.03 -2.19 -5.10
N GLY A 151 20.16 -2.88 -4.92
CA GLY A 151 21.35 -2.33 -4.30
C GLY A 151 21.20 -2.05 -2.81
N ALA A 152 20.46 -2.91 -2.08
CA ALA A 152 20.32 -2.80 -0.64
C ALA A 152 21.68 -2.92 0.06
N LYS A 153 21.90 -2.13 1.09
CA LYS A 153 23.12 -2.16 1.91
C LYS A 153 23.05 -3.31 2.92
N GLU A 154 24.15 -3.67 3.52
CA GLU A 154 24.26 -4.79 4.48
C GLU A 154 23.37 -4.58 5.73
N ASN A 155 23.21 -3.32 6.17
CA ASN A 155 22.34 -2.95 7.28
C ASN A 155 20.87 -2.72 6.86
N GLU A 156 20.54 -2.85 5.59
CA GLU A 156 19.18 -2.69 5.06
C GLU A 156 18.54 -4.05 4.78
N GLU A 157 17.33 -4.24 5.24
CA GLU A 157 16.51 -5.43 5.05
C GLU A 157 15.27 -5.10 4.23
N LEU A 158 15.06 -5.82 3.15
CA LEU A 158 13.89 -5.60 2.31
C LEU A 158 12.62 -6.10 3.02
N MET A 159 11.71 -5.17 3.29
CA MET A 159 10.42 -5.46 3.92
C MET A 159 9.33 -5.74 2.90
N MET A 160 9.30 -4.99 1.80
CA MET A 160 8.30 -5.14 0.75
C MET A 160 8.67 -4.39 -0.51
N LEU A 161 7.99 -4.74 -1.61
CA LEU A 161 7.89 -3.89 -2.80
C LEU A 161 6.48 -3.31 -2.89
N ILE A 162 6.36 -2.07 -3.32
CA ILE A 162 5.08 -1.43 -3.64
C ILE A 162 5.13 -0.99 -5.10
N VAL A 163 4.31 -1.62 -5.94
CA VAL A 163 4.16 -1.23 -7.34
C VAL A 163 3.12 -0.12 -7.45
N ILE A 164 3.39 0.90 -8.27
CA ILE A 164 2.55 2.08 -8.40
C ILE A 164 2.43 2.45 -9.88
N GLY A 165 1.23 2.88 -10.29
CA GLY A 165 0.96 3.33 -11.65
C GLY A 165 -0.49 3.75 -11.82
N TYR A 166 -0.84 4.22 -13.01
CA TYR A 166 -2.23 4.48 -13.35
C TYR A 166 -3.01 3.17 -13.47
N PRO A 167 -4.14 3.03 -12.77
CA PRO A 167 -4.91 1.80 -12.79
C PRO A 167 -5.55 1.57 -14.17
N ARG A 168 -5.41 0.37 -14.73
CA ARG A 168 -6.16 -0.06 -15.91
C ARG A 168 -7.54 -0.60 -15.53
N GLU A 169 -7.66 -1.11 -14.31
CA GLU A 169 -8.91 -1.63 -13.73
C GLU A 169 -9.01 -1.26 -12.25
N ARG A 170 -10.23 -1.23 -11.74
CA ARG A 170 -10.48 -1.06 -10.30
C ARG A 170 -11.29 -2.26 -9.81
N PRO A 171 -10.69 -3.17 -9.03
CA PRO A 171 -11.38 -4.34 -8.52
C PRO A 171 -12.48 -3.94 -7.52
N ALA A 172 -13.53 -4.75 -7.46
CA ALA A 172 -14.58 -4.60 -6.46
C ALA A 172 -14.03 -4.66 -5.03
N PRO A 173 -14.69 -4.02 -4.06
CA PRO A 173 -14.32 -4.14 -2.66
C PRO A 173 -14.46 -5.59 -2.20
N LYS A 174 -13.48 -6.06 -1.43
CA LYS A 174 -13.58 -7.36 -0.76
C LYS A 174 -14.35 -7.20 0.55
N GLU A 175 -15.08 -8.24 0.92
CA GLU A 175 -15.72 -8.32 2.22
C GLU A 175 -14.75 -8.08 3.37
N ARG A 176 -15.29 -7.53 4.44
CA ARG A 176 -14.60 -7.34 5.71
C ARG A 176 -15.42 -8.02 6.80
N LYS A 177 -14.73 -8.60 7.75
CA LYS A 177 -15.38 -9.10 8.97
C LYS A 177 -16.18 -7.98 9.62
N PRO A 178 -17.35 -8.28 10.19
CA PRO A 178 -18.12 -7.31 10.94
C PRO A 178 -17.34 -6.85 12.17
N LEU A 179 -17.54 -5.60 12.59
CA LEU A 179 -16.83 -5.05 13.76
C LEU A 179 -17.08 -5.85 15.05
N SER A 180 -18.24 -6.50 15.17
CA SER A 180 -18.57 -7.36 16.32
C SER A 180 -17.63 -8.54 16.51
N GLU A 181 -17.00 -9.04 15.41
CA GLU A 181 -15.98 -10.10 15.52
C GLU A 181 -14.58 -9.56 15.87
N LEU A 182 -14.35 -8.27 15.66
CA LEU A 182 -13.02 -7.66 15.79
C LEU A 182 -12.88 -6.82 17.06
N VAL A 183 -13.99 -6.43 17.68
CA VAL A 183 -14.03 -5.51 18.82
C VAL A 183 -14.65 -6.20 20.03
N ARG A 184 -13.91 -6.23 21.13
CA ARG A 184 -14.41 -6.59 22.45
C ARG A 184 -14.36 -5.35 23.34
N ARG A 185 -15.47 -5.02 23.97
CA ARG A 185 -15.56 -3.95 24.99
C ARG A 185 -15.56 -4.56 26.38
N ILE A 186 -14.79 -4.00 27.29
CA ILE A 186 -14.66 -4.41 28.70
C ILE A 186 -15.03 -3.25 29.58
#